data_55113afcd6fe4dc430109c9e7970b69f
#
_entry.id   55113afcd6fe4dc430109c9e7970b69f
#
_cell.length_a   1.000
_cell.length_b   1.000
_cell.length_c   1.000
_cell.angle_alpha   90.00
_cell.angle_beta   90.00
_cell.angle_gamma   90.00
#
_symmetry.space_group_name_H-M   'P 1'
#
loop_
_entity.id
_entity.type
_entity.pdbx_description
1 polymer ?
#
loop_
_entity_poly.entity_id
_entity_poly.type
_entity_poly.pdbx_seq_one_letter_code
_entity_poly.pdbx_strand_id
1 'polypeptide(L)'
;MLTDIAGPSTGFVDMICQHIPSPVEGAEKKLQQYYTGPLDTKVAESMNACDQNGPLVVYVTKLFNTADAKSFNSFGRVMSGIARPGTEVRVLGEGYSIDDEEDMAMARVSDVFIAETRYNIPTDGVPAGNWVLLGGVDNSIVKTATIIARKFDDDEDPYIFKPLVHFTESVLKVAVEPINPSELPKMLDGIRKINKSYPLITTKVEESGEHIILGTGEFYMDCVLHDLRRLYADMEIRVSDPVVRFCETVQDTSATKCYAVTPNKKNTITMVAEPLDDGIAQDIESGAVKIRDPVRKTAKFFEEKYGWDLLAARSIWAFGPDEFGPNILQDDTLPSEVSYMIAGSR
;
A
#
# COMPACT_ATOMS: atom_id res chain seq x y z
N MET A 1 28.75 -32.30 -3.22
CA MET A 1 27.56 -32.83 -3.90
C MET A 1 26.94 -31.81 -4.85
N LEU A 2 26.46 -30.63 -4.46
CA LEU A 2 25.95 -29.61 -5.41
C LEU A 2 27.09 -29.04 -6.29
N THR A 3 28.24 -28.77 -5.71
CA THR A 3 29.46 -28.34 -6.43
C THR A 3 29.99 -29.40 -7.40
N ASP A 4 29.80 -30.67 -7.09
CA ASP A 4 30.25 -31.79 -7.97
C ASP A 4 29.32 -31.96 -9.17
N ILE A 5 28.04 -31.55 -9.04
CA ILE A 5 27.04 -31.65 -10.10
C ILE A 5 27.01 -30.37 -10.96
N ALA A 6 27.01 -29.21 -10.34
CA ALA A 6 26.82 -27.92 -11.00
C ALA A 6 28.15 -27.19 -11.28
N GLY A 7 29.28 -27.72 -10.82
CA GLY A 7 30.58 -27.04 -10.90
C GLY A 7 30.68 -25.79 -10.02
N PRO A 8 31.70 -24.97 -10.20
CA PRO A 8 31.81 -23.69 -9.50
C PRO A 8 30.67 -22.75 -9.93
N SER A 9 30.18 -21.91 -8.99
CA SER A 9 29.05 -20.99 -9.21
C SER A 9 29.35 -19.82 -10.19
N THR A 10 30.40 -19.96 -11.00
CA THR A 10 30.83 -18.97 -12.00
C THR A 10 29.73 -18.63 -12.98
N GLY A 11 28.99 -19.63 -13.49
CA GLY A 11 27.90 -19.39 -14.43
C GLY A 11 26.75 -18.56 -13.82
N PHE A 12 26.45 -18.72 -12.53
CA PHE A 12 25.46 -17.89 -11.83
C PHE A 12 25.98 -16.46 -11.64
N VAL A 13 27.23 -16.31 -11.26
CA VAL A 13 27.87 -14.99 -11.11
C VAL A 13 27.94 -14.26 -12.47
N ASP A 14 28.34 -14.96 -13.54
CA ASP A 14 28.39 -14.42 -14.89
C ASP A 14 27.00 -13.97 -15.37
N MET A 15 25.95 -14.75 -15.10
CA MET A 15 24.58 -14.38 -15.40
C MET A 15 24.15 -13.10 -14.66
N ILE A 16 24.49 -12.97 -13.37
CA ILE A 16 24.20 -11.76 -12.60
C ILE A 16 24.93 -10.56 -13.21
N CYS A 17 26.24 -10.69 -13.50
CA CYS A 17 27.04 -9.61 -14.07
C CYS A 17 26.56 -9.18 -15.46
N GLN A 18 25.99 -10.09 -16.25
CA GLN A 18 25.51 -9.78 -17.60
C GLN A 18 24.09 -9.20 -17.63
N HIS A 19 23.21 -9.64 -16.74
CA HIS A 19 21.78 -9.33 -16.83
C HIS A 19 21.25 -8.37 -15.75
N ILE A 20 21.95 -8.20 -14.63
CA ILE A 20 21.54 -7.28 -13.59
C ILE A 20 22.30 -5.95 -13.75
N PRO A 21 21.61 -4.85 -14.09
CA PRO A 21 22.26 -3.56 -14.26
C PRO A 21 22.83 -3.02 -12.94
N SER A 22 23.87 -2.24 -13.04
CA SER A 22 24.40 -1.48 -11.91
C SER A 22 23.35 -0.48 -11.36
N PRO A 23 23.52 0.04 -10.12
CA PRO A 23 22.65 1.06 -9.59
C PRO A 23 22.43 2.26 -10.50
N VAL A 24 23.47 2.74 -11.15
CA VAL A 24 23.41 3.89 -12.05
C VAL A 24 22.67 3.55 -13.35
N GLU A 25 22.99 2.41 -13.98
CA GLU A 25 22.30 1.98 -15.21
C GLU A 25 20.82 1.66 -15.00
N GLY A 26 20.46 1.18 -13.80
CA GLY A 26 19.09 0.83 -13.45
C GLY A 26 18.28 2.00 -12.88
N ALA A 27 18.89 3.14 -12.56
CA ALA A 27 18.23 4.25 -11.88
C ALA A 27 17.11 4.86 -12.73
N GLU A 28 17.36 5.14 -13.98
CA GLU A 28 16.39 5.76 -14.90
C GLU A 28 15.09 4.96 -14.99
N LYS A 29 15.18 3.65 -15.23
CA LYS A 29 14.00 2.78 -15.31
C LYS A 29 13.22 2.73 -14.00
N LYS A 30 13.92 2.73 -12.87
CA LYS A 30 13.27 2.72 -11.55
C LYS A 30 12.59 4.04 -11.23
N LEU A 31 13.18 5.16 -11.56
CA LEU A 31 12.55 6.46 -11.39
C LEU A 31 11.30 6.58 -12.25
N GLN A 32 11.35 6.18 -13.52
CA GLN A 32 10.17 6.17 -14.41
C GLN A 32 9.02 5.30 -13.88
N GLN A 33 9.31 4.19 -13.21
CA GLN A 33 8.30 3.25 -12.72
C GLN A 33 7.71 3.66 -11.36
N TYR A 34 8.54 4.11 -10.43
CA TYR A 34 8.16 4.26 -9.03
C TYR A 34 8.10 5.70 -8.53
N TYR A 35 8.82 6.64 -9.14
CA TYR A 35 8.79 8.03 -8.70
C TYR A 35 7.56 8.75 -9.23
N THR A 36 6.90 9.55 -8.37
CA THR A 36 5.67 10.27 -8.75
C THR A 36 5.93 11.67 -9.29
N GLY A 37 7.12 12.21 -9.02
CA GLY A 37 7.51 13.55 -9.44
C GLY A 37 7.97 13.64 -10.89
N PRO A 38 8.14 14.86 -11.40
CA PRO A 38 8.71 15.09 -12.72
C PRO A 38 10.18 14.65 -12.78
N LEU A 39 10.60 14.16 -13.92
CA LEU A 39 11.95 13.60 -14.13
C LEU A 39 12.99 14.63 -14.58
N ASP A 40 12.56 15.85 -14.83
CA ASP A 40 13.36 16.99 -15.31
C ASP A 40 13.82 17.92 -14.17
N THR A 41 13.68 17.49 -12.93
CA THR A 41 14.12 18.23 -11.74
C THR A 41 15.58 17.91 -11.40
N LYS A 42 16.28 18.84 -10.72
CA LYS A 42 17.65 18.62 -10.23
C LYS A 42 17.75 17.41 -9.29
N VAL A 43 16.70 17.19 -8.48
CA VAL A 43 16.64 16.05 -7.57
C VAL A 43 16.54 14.75 -8.37
N ALA A 44 15.70 14.70 -9.41
CA ALA A 44 15.58 13.53 -10.27
C ALA A 44 16.89 13.24 -11.03
N GLU A 45 17.58 14.26 -11.51
CA GLU A 45 18.92 14.14 -12.11
C GLU A 45 19.93 13.57 -11.12
N SER A 46 19.96 14.08 -9.87
CA SER A 46 20.83 13.58 -8.80
C SER A 46 20.53 12.12 -8.44
N MET A 47 19.25 11.74 -8.40
CA MET A 47 18.84 10.35 -8.17
C MET A 47 19.23 9.43 -9.34
N ASN A 48 19.11 9.93 -10.58
CA ASN A 48 19.47 9.16 -11.77
C ASN A 48 20.98 8.91 -11.84
N ALA A 49 21.77 9.92 -11.49
CA ALA A 49 23.23 9.81 -11.42
C ALA A 49 23.74 9.07 -10.18
N CYS A 50 22.87 8.73 -9.22
CA CYS A 50 23.26 8.26 -7.88
C CYS A 50 24.29 9.19 -7.23
N ASP A 51 24.07 10.52 -7.31
CA ASP A 51 25.02 11.51 -6.83
C ASP A 51 25.09 11.51 -5.29
N GLN A 52 26.32 11.34 -4.77
CA GLN A 52 26.59 11.35 -3.33
C GLN A 52 26.53 12.76 -2.72
N ASN A 53 26.72 13.80 -3.54
CA ASN A 53 26.68 15.19 -3.08
C ASN A 53 25.30 15.83 -3.24
N GLY A 54 24.37 15.13 -3.86
CA GLY A 54 22.99 15.55 -4.01
C GLY A 54 22.20 15.55 -2.70
N PRO A 55 20.96 16.02 -2.71
CA PRO A 55 20.07 15.96 -1.56
C PRO A 55 19.79 14.51 -1.17
N LEU A 56 19.71 14.23 0.14
CA LEU A 56 19.40 12.88 0.60
C LEU A 56 17.98 12.50 0.21
N VAL A 57 17.85 11.40 -0.53
CA VAL A 57 16.58 10.74 -0.84
C VAL A 57 16.74 9.24 -0.64
N VAL A 58 15.89 8.65 0.21
CA VAL A 58 15.88 7.21 0.48
C VAL A 58 14.48 6.65 0.20
N TYR A 59 14.41 5.61 -0.60
CA TYR A 59 13.19 4.85 -0.83
C TYR A 59 13.14 3.65 0.11
N VAL A 60 12.25 3.69 1.10
CA VAL A 60 12.03 2.61 2.07
C VAL A 60 11.03 1.62 1.51
N THR A 61 11.42 0.34 1.47
CA THR A 61 10.61 -0.74 0.88
C THR A 61 10.12 -1.74 1.91
N LYS A 62 10.78 -1.85 3.06
CA LYS A 62 10.42 -2.80 4.11
C LYS A 62 10.88 -2.32 5.48
N LEU A 63 10.19 -2.78 6.51
CA LEU A 63 10.55 -2.60 7.90
C LEU A 63 10.99 -3.94 8.50
N PHE A 64 12.14 -3.94 9.18
CA PHE A 64 12.63 -5.09 9.93
C PHE A 64 12.57 -4.78 11.43
N ASN A 65 12.00 -5.67 12.21
CA ASN A 65 11.96 -5.52 13.65
C ASN A 65 13.36 -5.55 14.27
N THR A 66 13.54 -4.79 15.32
CA THR A 66 14.72 -4.90 16.21
C THR A 66 14.67 -6.20 17.00
N ALA A 67 15.79 -6.61 17.59
CA ALA A 67 15.89 -7.86 18.36
C ALA A 67 14.89 -7.93 19.54
N ASP A 68 14.49 -6.77 20.10
CA ASP A 68 13.52 -6.66 21.18
C ASP A 68 12.08 -6.47 20.70
N ALA A 69 11.85 -6.44 19.39
CA ALA A 69 10.54 -6.25 18.73
C ALA A 69 9.76 -5.00 19.20
N LYS A 70 10.45 -4.00 19.79
CA LYS A 70 9.81 -2.76 20.22
C LYS A 70 9.76 -1.70 19.12
N SER A 71 10.79 -1.67 18.28
CA SER A 71 10.93 -0.72 17.17
C SER A 71 11.28 -1.44 15.88
N PHE A 72 11.33 -0.69 14.80
CA PHE A 72 11.69 -1.22 13.49
C PHE A 72 12.84 -0.42 12.88
N ASN A 73 13.65 -1.11 12.12
CA ASN A 73 14.65 -0.51 11.26
C ASN A 73 14.10 -0.45 9.83
N SER A 74 14.18 0.71 9.22
CA SER A 74 13.64 0.96 7.88
C SER A 74 14.67 0.56 6.84
N PHE A 75 14.36 -0.46 6.04
CA PHE A 75 15.20 -0.95 4.97
C PHE A 75 14.83 -0.27 3.66
N GLY A 76 15.79 0.38 3.05
CA GLY A 76 15.57 1.12 1.82
C GLY A 76 16.82 1.28 0.98
N ARG A 77 16.66 1.90 -0.18
CA ARG A 77 17.75 2.25 -1.07
C ARG A 77 18.00 3.75 -1.04
N VAL A 78 19.25 4.14 -0.85
CA VAL A 78 19.67 5.53 -1.01
C VAL A 78 19.70 5.84 -2.50
N MET A 79 18.82 6.74 -2.94
CA MET A 79 18.70 7.15 -4.34
C MET A 79 19.65 8.31 -4.65
N SER A 80 19.79 9.26 -3.72
CA SER A 80 20.70 10.40 -3.83
C SER A 80 21.24 10.78 -2.45
N GLY A 81 22.41 11.40 -2.39
CA GLY A 81 23.04 11.84 -1.15
C GLY A 81 23.74 10.73 -0.37
N ILE A 82 23.96 10.99 0.92
CA ILE A 82 24.55 10.04 1.87
C ILE A 82 23.68 10.00 3.12
N ALA A 83 23.21 8.80 3.48
CA ALA A 83 22.50 8.57 4.73
C ALA A 83 23.51 8.49 5.89
N ARG A 84 23.40 9.38 6.89
CA ARG A 84 24.29 9.44 8.05
C ARG A 84 23.52 9.43 9.37
N PRO A 85 24.07 8.85 10.44
CA PRO A 85 23.50 8.99 11.78
C PRO A 85 23.39 10.46 12.20
N GLY A 86 22.33 10.78 12.94
CA GLY A 86 22.10 12.15 13.43
C GLY A 86 21.45 13.10 12.42
N THR A 87 21.26 12.69 11.16
CA THR A 87 20.61 13.53 10.13
C THR A 87 19.15 13.72 10.47
N GLU A 88 18.66 14.96 10.42
CA GLU A 88 17.23 15.28 10.49
C GLU A 88 16.60 15.11 9.10
N VAL A 89 15.49 14.39 9.05
CA VAL A 89 14.83 13.98 7.83
C VAL A 89 13.33 14.23 7.91
N ARG A 90 12.70 14.40 6.76
CA ARG A 90 11.25 14.29 6.58
C ARG A 90 10.93 12.89 6.08
N VAL A 91 10.00 12.25 6.72
CA VAL A 91 9.45 10.95 6.33
C VAL A 91 8.11 11.19 5.69
N LEU A 92 8.00 10.88 4.41
CA LEU A 92 6.78 11.02 3.62
C LEU A 92 6.17 9.63 3.47
N GLY A 93 4.94 9.45 3.96
CA GLY A 93 4.21 8.19 3.89
C GLY A 93 3.60 7.92 2.52
N GLU A 94 2.83 6.84 2.43
CA GLU A 94 2.22 6.38 1.18
C GLU A 94 1.12 7.32 0.66
N GLY A 95 0.44 8.01 1.57
CA GLY A 95 -0.67 8.93 1.27
C GLY A 95 -0.25 10.38 1.05
N TYR A 96 1.03 10.70 1.21
CA TYR A 96 1.51 12.06 1.08
C TYR A 96 1.29 12.62 -0.33
N SER A 97 0.77 13.85 -0.39
CA SER A 97 0.73 14.66 -1.60
C SER A 97 1.15 16.09 -1.27
N ILE A 98 1.53 16.87 -2.27
CA ILE A 98 1.94 18.29 -2.08
C ILE A 98 0.82 19.13 -1.46
N ASP A 99 -0.43 18.79 -1.78
CA ASP A 99 -1.63 19.47 -1.28
C ASP A 99 -2.07 18.98 0.11
N ASP A 100 -1.55 17.83 0.57
CA ASP A 100 -1.94 17.17 1.82
C ASP A 100 -0.70 16.65 2.56
N GLU A 101 -0.30 17.37 3.60
CA GLU A 101 0.86 17.05 4.43
C GLU A 101 0.53 16.15 5.64
N GLU A 102 -0.70 15.61 5.74
CA GLU A 102 -1.09 14.80 6.91
C GLU A 102 -0.19 13.58 7.12
N ASP A 103 0.33 12.98 6.03
CA ASP A 103 1.21 11.81 6.07
C ASP A 103 2.70 12.18 6.01
N MET A 104 3.08 13.32 6.59
CA MET A 104 4.47 13.76 6.74
C MET A 104 4.86 13.82 8.22
N ALA A 105 6.05 13.31 8.53
CA ALA A 105 6.62 13.39 9.88
C ALA A 105 8.09 13.82 9.86
N MET A 106 8.47 14.61 10.87
CA MET A 106 9.87 14.93 11.11
C MET A 106 10.50 13.86 11.99
N ALA A 107 11.64 13.33 11.57
CA ALA A 107 12.37 12.32 12.29
C ALA A 107 13.88 12.61 12.29
N ARG A 108 14.59 11.92 13.17
CA ARG A 108 16.05 11.94 13.19
C ARG A 108 16.57 10.52 13.07
N VAL A 109 17.47 10.30 12.13
CA VAL A 109 18.15 9.02 11.96
C VAL A 109 19.01 8.76 13.22
N SER A 110 18.71 7.71 13.98
CA SER A 110 19.50 7.35 15.14
C SER A 110 20.75 6.57 14.72
N ASP A 111 20.57 5.56 13.92
CA ASP A 111 21.59 4.61 13.53
C ASP A 111 21.49 4.29 12.04
N VAL A 112 22.62 3.97 11.45
CA VAL A 112 22.74 3.55 10.05
C VAL A 112 23.51 2.25 9.99
N PHE A 113 22.92 1.24 9.32
CA PHE A 113 23.53 -0.08 9.19
C PHE A 113 23.54 -0.53 7.72
N ILE A 114 24.47 -1.40 7.42
CA ILE A 114 24.44 -2.27 6.24
C ILE A 114 23.87 -3.61 6.68
N ALA A 115 22.80 -4.05 6.01
CA ALA A 115 22.13 -5.32 6.30
C ALA A 115 22.87 -6.47 5.58
N GLU A 116 23.47 -7.37 6.34
CA GLU A 116 24.06 -8.61 5.83
C GLU A 116 23.35 -9.83 6.43
N THR A 117 22.24 -10.20 5.82
CA THR A 117 21.37 -11.32 6.20
C THR A 117 20.89 -11.16 7.66
N ARG A 118 21.57 -11.78 8.64
CA ARG A 118 21.24 -11.69 10.07
C ARG A 118 22.11 -10.69 10.84
N TYR A 119 23.07 -10.06 10.19
CA TYR A 119 23.98 -9.11 10.84
C TYR A 119 23.69 -7.69 10.33
N ASN A 120 23.57 -6.76 11.25
CA ASN A 120 23.48 -5.34 10.97
C ASN A 120 24.81 -4.70 11.30
N ILE A 121 25.56 -4.28 10.30
CA ILE A 121 26.90 -3.70 10.46
C ILE A 121 26.72 -2.18 10.59
N PRO A 122 27.04 -1.58 11.76
CA PRO A 122 26.96 -0.13 11.92
C PRO A 122 27.97 0.56 11.03
N THR A 123 27.56 1.70 10.44
CA THR A 123 28.41 2.50 9.57
C THR A 123 28.17 3.99 9.77
N ASP A 124 29.17 4.81 9.50
CA ASP A 124 29.10 6.27 9.60
C ASP A 124 28.35 6.92 8.43
N GLY A 125 28.05 6.17 7.39
CA GLY A 125 27.27 6.66 6.28
C GLY A 125 27.19 5.68 5.10
N VAL A 126 26.04 5.70 4.41
CA VAL A 126 25.79 4.88 3.21
C VAL A 126 25.50 5.83 2.04
N PRO A 127 26.31 5.78 0.98
CA PRO A 127 26.14 6.64 -0.18
C PRO A 127 25.04 6.14 -1.14
N ALA A 128 24.63 7.02 -2.03
CA ALA A 128 23.68 6.75 -3.10
C ALA A 128 24.01 5.47 -3.89
N GLY A 129 22.98 4.76 -4.33
CA GLY A 129 23.08 3.49 -5.04
C GLY A 129 23.10 2.26 -4.15
N ASN A 130 23.31 2.39 -2.84
CA ASN A 130 23.39 1.28 -1.89
C ASN A 130 22.10 1.08 -1.09
N TRP A 131 21.94 -0.14 -0.59
CA TRP A 131 20.91 -0.45 0.39
C TRP A 131 21.35 -0.03 1.79
N VAL A 132 20.40 0.46 2.57
CA VAL A 132 20.62 0.97 3.91
C VAL A 132 19.54 0.48 4.87
N LEU A 133 19.89 0.33 6.12
CA LEU A 133 18.97 0.07 7.21
C LEU A 133 19.06 1.25 8.20
N LEU A 134 17.96 1.99 8.37
CA LEU A 134 17.87 3.21 9.17
C LEU A 134 17.07 2.98 10.44
N GLY A 135 17.68 3.33 11.58
CA GLY A 135 17.00 3.35 12.88
C GLY A 135 16.38 4.71 13.18
N GLY A 136 15.33 4.73 14.02
CA GLY A 136 14.74 5.94 14.58
C GLY A 136 13.75 6.70 13.68
N VAL A 137 13.37 6.14 12.52
CA VAL A 137 12.47 6.79 11.54
C VAL A 137 11.17 6.03 11.31
N ASP A 138 10.95 4.92 12.02
CA ASP A 138 9.88 3.97 11.77
C ASP A 138 8.49 4.39 12.27
N ASN A 139 8.40 5.39 13.14
CA ASN A 139 7.14 5.72 13.85
C ASN A 139 5.99 6.05 12.91
N SER A 140 6.22 6.84 11.88
CA SER A 140 5.23 7.26 10.89
C SER A 140 5.11 6.33 9.69
N ILE A 141 6.02 5.37 9.53
CA ILE A 141 6.02 4.47 8.37
C ILE A 141 5.06 3.32 8.62
N VAL A 142 4.15 3.07 7.70
CA VAL A 142 3.24 1.92 7.74
C VAL A 142 3.85 0.72 7.01
N LYS A 143 4.19 0.85 5.73
CA LYS A 143 4.84 -0.20 4.92
C LYS A 143 5.98 0.35 4.09
N THR A 144 5.70 1.37 3.28
CA THR A 144 6.68 2.04 2.44
C THR A 144 6.73 3.53 2.78
N ALA A 145 7.83 4.18 2.49
CA ALA A 145 7.97 5.61 2.69
C ALA A 145 9.09 6.17 1.82
N THR A 146 9.06 7.48 1.62
CA THR A 146 10.16 8.23 1.03
C THR A 146 10.77 9.11 2.12
N ILE A 147 12.07 8.98 2.35
CA ILE A 147 12.79 9.79 3.33
C ILE A 147 13.62 10.81 2.58
N ILE A 148 13.46 12.08 2.92
CA ILE A 148 14.20 13.19 2.34
C ILE A 148 14.92 13.99 3.41
N ALA A 149 15.98 14.71 3.04
CA ALA A 149 16.65 15.63 3.95
C ALA A 149 15.67 16.70 4.46
N ARG A 150 15.83 17.17 5.70
CA ARG A 150 15.03 18.28 6.25
C ARG A 150 15.14 19.54 5.40
N LYS A 151 16.36 19.88 4.97
CA LYS A 151 16.62 20.94 4.00
C LYS A 151 16.63 20.30 2.63
N PHE A 152 15.48 20.23 2.02
CA PHE A 152 15.31 19.97 0.62
C PHE A 152 15.48 21.30 -0.13
N ASP A 153 15.79 21.25 -1.42
CA ASP A 153 15.97 22.49 -2.20
C ASP A 153 14.67 23.31 -2.09
N ASP A 154 14.77 24.58 -1.65
CA ASP A 154 13.59 25.43 -1.41
C ASP A 154 12.79 25.73 -2.70
N ASP A 155 13.38 25.42 -3.87
CA ASP A 155 12.78 25.65 -5.19
C ASP A 155 12.09 24.40 -5.77
N GLU A 156 12.16 23.23 -5.12
CA GLU A 156 11.58 21.98 -5.63
C GLU A 156 10.65 21.32 -4.62
N ASP A 157 9.47 20.91 -5.09
CA ASP A 157 8.49 20.17 -4.27
C ASP A 157 8.96 18.74 -4.00
N PRO A 158 8.75 18.22 -2.79
CA PRO A 158 9.07 16.84 -2.46
C PRO A 158 8.01 15.87 -3.01
N TYR A 159 8.43 14.91 -3.81
CA TYR A 159 7.57 13.84 -4.32
C TYR A 159 7.93 12.51 -3.69
N ILE A 160 6.98 11.58 -3.68
CA ILE A 160 7.13 10.26 -3.08
C ILE A 160 7.43 9.19 -4.14
N PHE A 161 7.97 8.07 -3.67
CA PHE A 161 7.96 6.82 -4.42
C PHE A 161 6.63 6.09 -4.21
N LYS A 162 6.07 5.55 -5.27
CA LYS A 162 4.83 4.77 -5.23
C LYS A 162 4.98 3.58 -4.28
N PRO A 163 3.92 3.21 -3.55
CA PRO A 163 3.89 1.98 -2.78
C PRO A 163 4.20 0.77 -3.66
N LEU A 164 4.79 -0.26 -3.06
CA LEU A 164 5.03 -1.52 -3.76
C LEU A 164 3.70 -2.23 -4.04
N VAL A 165 3.43 -2.53 -5.30
CA VAL A 165 2.26 -3.30 -5.72
C VAL A 165 2.60 -4.79 -5.63
N HIS A 166 1.82 -5.53 -4.87
CA HIS A 166 1.90 -6.98 -4.76
C HIS A 166 0.81 -7.61 -5.63
N PHE A 167 1.16 -8.59 -6.47
CA PHE A 167 0.21 -9.29 -7.33
C PHE A 167 -0.66 -10.30 -6.57
N THR A 168 -0.28 -10.64 -5.34
CA THR A 168 -1.02 -11.56 -4.50
C THR A 168 -1.93 -10.78 -3.57
N GLU A 169 -3.22 -11.00 -3.67
CA GLU A 169 -4.22 -10.38 -2.81
C GLU A 169 -4.41 -11.17 -1.50
N SER A 170 -4.77 -10.44 -0.44
CA SER A 170 -5.10 -11.02 0.85
C SER A 170 -6.56 -11.45 0.86
N VAL A 171 -6.82 -12.74 0.67
CA VAL A 171 -8.17 -13.31 0.53
C VAL A 171 -8.70 -13.97 1.81
N LEU A 172 -7.81 -14.40 2.71
CA LEU A 172 -8.18 -15.06 3.95
C LEU A 172 -8.46 -14.03 5.05
N LYS A 173 -9.67 -14.05 5.57
CA LYS A 173 -10.14 -13.12 6.61
C LYS A 173 -10.22 -13.84 7.95
N VAL A 174 -9.65 -13.24 8.99
CA VAL A 174 -9.70 -13.75 10.37
C VAL A 174 -9.99 -12.60 11.32
N ALA A 175 -10.97 -12.77 12.21
CA ALA A 175 -11.24 -11.83 13.30
C ALA A 175 -10.40 -12.19 14.52
N VAL A 176 -9.87 -11.17 15.19
CA VAL A 176 -9.06 -11.33 16.40
C VAL A 176 -9.61 -10.49 17.53
N GLU A 177 -9.68 -11.07 18.73
CA GLU A 177 -10.14 -10.44 19.94
C GLU A 177 -9.22 -10.77 21.12
N PRO A 178 -9.02 -9.86 22.07
CA PRO A 178 -8.30 -10.19 23.30
C PRO A 178 -9.19 -11.08 24.18
N ILE A 179 -8.60 -12.04 24.89
CA ILE A 179 -9.35 -12.84 25.88
C ILE A 179 -9.84 -11.93 27.01
N ASN A 180 -8.98 -11.01 27.45
CA ASN A 180 -9.32 -10.00 28.45
C ASN A 180 -9.55 -8.64 27.75
N PRO A 181 -10.76 -8.06 27.83
CA PRO A 181 -11.05 -6.77 27.19
C PRO A 181 -10.14 -5.62 27.60
N SER A 182 -9.56 -5.65 28.80
CA SER A 182 -8.61 -4.65 29.31
C SER A 182 -7.28 -4.64 28.53
N GLU A 183 -6.96 -5.72 27.81
CA GLU A 183 -5.72 -5.85 27.03
C GLU A 183 -5.88 -5.39 25.57
N LEU A 184 -7.07 -4.87 25.20
CA LEU A 184 -7.33 -4.36 23.84
C LEU A 184 -6.28 -3.35 23.36
N PRO A 185 -5.81 -2.35 24.14
CA PRO A 185 -4.79 -1.42 23.67
C PRO A 185 -3.47 -2.13 23.31
N LYS A 186 -3.09 -3.17 24.07
CA LYS A 186 -1.90 -3.97 23.82
C LYS A 186 -2.02 -4.78 22.52
N MET A 187 -3.20 -5.37 22.28
CA MET A 187 -3.50 -6.06 21.01
C MET A 187 -3.41 -5.12 19.82
N LEU A 188 -3.98 -3.92 19.92
CA LEU A 188 -3.95 -2.92 18.85
C LEU A 188 -2.52 -2.48 18.50
N ASP A 189 -1.67 -2.29 19.51
CA ASP A 189 -0.25 -2.01 19.27
C ASP A 189 0.44 -3.17 18.56
N GLY A 190 0.15 -4.41 18.97
CA GLY A 190 0.62 -5.62 18.30
C GLY A 190 0.16 -5.71 16.84
N ILE A 191 -1.11 -5.42 16.55
CA ILE A 191 -1.67 -5.41 15.19
C ILE A 191 -0.96 -4.35 14.31
N ARG A 192 -0.70 -3.15 14.85
CA ARG A 192 0.06 -2.11 14.15
C ARG A 192 1.48 -2.58 13.79
N LYS A 193 2.16 -3.25 14.72
CA LYS A 193 3.50 -3.82 14.48
C LYS A 193 3.49 -4.93 13.44
N ILE A 194 2.48 -5.79 13.45
CA ILE A 194 2.29 -6.81 12.42
C ILE A 194 2.09 -6.16 11.04
N ASN A 195 1.26 -5.14 10.94
CA ASN A 195 1.03 -4.45 9.68
C ASN A 195 2.32 -3.83 9.11
N LYS A 196 3.23 -3.38 9.98
CA LYS A 196 4.57 -2.91 9.59
C LYS A 196 5.51 -4.04 9.15
N SER A 197 5.47 -5.18 9.83
CA SER A 197 6.39 -6.30 9.61
C SER A 197 6.05 -7.12 8.35
N TYR A 198 4.76 -7.32 8.11
CA TYR A 198 4.23 -8.20 7.07
C TYR A 198 3.64 -7.39 5.90
N PRO A 199 4.31 -7.32 4.74
CA PRO A 199 3.88 -6.45 3.64
C PRO A 199 2.51 -6.83 3.05
N LEU A 200 2.15 -8.13 3.04
CA LEU A 200 0.90 -8.62 2.46
C LEU A 200 -0.28 -8.65 3.45
N ILE A 201 -0.06 -8.32 4.71
CA ILE A 201 -1.14 -8.22 5.68
C ILE A 201 -1.89 -6.91 5.50
N THR A 202 -3.20 -6.99 5.55
CA THR A 202 -4.07 -5.82 5.67
C THR A 202 -4.88 -5.95 6.95
N THR A 203 -4.94 -4.89 7.73
CA THR A 203 -5.71 -4.86 8.98
C THR A 203 -6.81 -3.82 8.87
N LYS A 204 -8.01 -4.17 9.30
CA LYS A 204 -9.16 -3.25 9.31
C LYS A 204 -10.06 -3.51 10.51
N VAL A 205 -10.90 -2.53 10.81
CA VAL A 205 -11.95 -2.66 11.80
C VAL A 205 -13.28 -2.68 11.04
N GLU A 206 -14.08 -3.70 11.26
CA GLU A 206 -15.43 -3.79 10.67
C GLU A 206 -16.39 -2.85 11.41
N GLU A 207 -17.53 -2.56 10.80
CA GLU A 207 -18.58 -1.73 11.43
C GLU A 207 -19.10 -2.34 12.74
N SER A 208 -19.01 -3.66 12.89
CA SER A 208 -19.31 -4.38 14.13
C SER A 208 -18.33 -4.08 15.28
N GLY A 209 -17.19 -3.44 15.01
CA GLY A 209 -16.10 -3.21 15.94
C GLY A 209 -15.08 -4.34 16.03
N GLU A 210 -15.22 -5.40 15.23
CA GLU A 210 -14.27 -6.50 15.17
C GLU A 210 -12.98 -6.10 14.46
N HIS A 211 -11.85 -6.52 15.03
CA HIS A 211 -10.55 -6.32 14.41
C HIS A 211 -10.23 -7.48 13.48
N ILE A 212 -10.07 -7.16 12.20
CA ILE A 212 -9.87 -8.14 11.13
C ILE A 212 -8.44 -8.08 10.64
N ILE A 213 -7.86 -9.26 10.45
CA ILE A 213 -6.59 -9.44 9.75
C ILE A 213 -6.87 -10.20 8.47
N LEU A 214 -6.42 -9.65 7.36
CA LEU A 214 -6.50 -10.24 6.03
C LEU A 214 -5.12 -10.75 5.62
N GLY A 215 -5.02 -11.99 5.19
CA GLY A 215 -3.78 -12.62 4.75
C GLY A 215 -3.95 -13.44 3.49
N THR A 216 -2.84 -13.88 2.92
CA THR A 216 -2.81 -14.59 1.63
C THR A 216 -3.12 -16.08 1.72
N GLY A 217 -3.00 -16.68 2.90
CA GLY A 217 -3.27 -18.10 3.11
C GLY A 217 -3.07 -18.54 4.55
N GLU A 218 -3.46 -19.78 4.86
CA GLU A 218 -3.48 -20.31 6.23
C GLU A 218 -2.09 -20.32 6.88
N PHE A 219 -1.09 -20.85 6.19
CA PHE A 219 0.27 -20.90 6.72
C PHE A 219 0.84 -19.50 7.03
N TYR A 220 0.56 -18.54 6.17
CA TYR A 220 0.96 -17.16 6.38
C TYR A 220 0.25 -16.54 7.60
N MET A 221 -1.04 -16.82 7.75
CA MET A 221 -1.84 -16.37 8.90
C MET A 221 -1.36 -17.01 10.21
N ASP A 222 -1.00 -18.28 10.20
CA ASP A 222 -0.45 -18.96 11.38
C ASP A 222 0.86 -18.30 11.86
N CYS A 223 1.76 -17.93 10.94
CA CYS A 223 2.97 -17.19 11.27
C CYS A 223 2.64 -15.83 11.89
N VAL A 224 1.71 -15.10 11.29
CA VAL A 224 1.27 -13.77 11.75
C VAL A 224 0.64 -13.85 13.14
N LEU A 225 -0.26 -14.80 13.36
CA LEU A 225 -0.94 -14.99 14.64
C LEU A 225 0.02 -15.49 15.73
N HIS A 226 0.99 -16.30 15.36
CA HIS A 226 2.07 -16.72 16.27
C HIS A 226 2.90 -15.51 16.73
N ASP A 227 3.33 -14.67 15.78
CA ASP A 227 4.12 -13.49 16.09
C ASP A 227 3.32 -12.44 16.87
N LEU A 228 2.01 -12.33 16.59
CA LEU A 228 1.14 -11.48 17.40
C LEU A 228 1.11 -11.94 18.87
N ARG A 229 0.94 -13.24 19.11
CA ARG A 229 0.85 -13.79 20.47
C ARG A 229 2.17 -13.72 21.21
N ARG A 230 3.30 -14.03 20.53
CA ARG A 230 4.58 -14.29 21.20
C ARG A 230 5.59 -13.17 21.09
N LEU A 231 5.53 -12.37 20.01
CA LEU A 231 6.56 -11.40 19.72
C LEU A 231 6.08 -9.96 19.95
N TYR A 232 4.92 -9.59 19.40
CA TYR A 232 4.49 -8.20 19.36
C TYR A 232 3.53 -7.82 20.49
N ALA A 233 2.57 -8.67 20.82
CA ALA A 233 1.61 -8.36 21.86
C ALA A 233 1.85 -9.14 23.16
N ASP A 234 2.57 -10.26 23.14
CA ASP A 234 2.83 -11.13 24.31
C ASP A 234 1.55 -11.34 25.15
N MET A 235 0.49 -11.87 24.48
CA MET A 235 -0.83 -12.11 25.07
C MET A 235 -1.57 -13.20 24.31
N GLU A 236 -2.52 -13.82 25.00
CA GLU A 236 -3.42 -14.79 24.35
C GLU A 236 -4.60 -14.06 23.70
N ILE A 237 -4.89 -14.45 22.45
CA ILE A 237 -5.96 -13.91 21.62
C ILE A 237 -6.95 -14.99 21.22
N ARG A 238 -8.22 -14.62 21.16
CA ARG A 238 -9.24 -15.44 20.50
C ARG A 238 -9.21 -15.14 19.01
N VAL A 239 -9.29 -16.19 18.22
CA VAL A 239 -9.26 -16.12 16.77
C VAL A 239 -10.51 -16.79 16.23
N SER A 240 -11.21 -16.16 15.30
CA SER A 240 -12.36 -16.74 14.61
C SER A 240 -11.92 -17.80 13.62
N ASP A 241 -12.87 -18.64 13.20
CA ASP A 241 -12.63 -19.51 12.04
C ASP A 241 -12.29 -18.66 10.81
N PRO A 242 -11.33 -19.11 10.00
CA PRO A 242 -10.94 -18.38 8.81
C PRO A 242 -12.05 -18.37 7.75
N VAL A 243 -12.33 -17.22 7.20
CA VAL A 243 -13.32 -17.02 6.14
C VAL A 243 -12.63 -16.54 4.88
N VAL A 244 -12.97 -17.11 3.75
CA VAL A 244 -12.46 -16.69 2.44
C VAL A 244 -13.46 -15.74 1.79
N ARG A 245 -12.96 -14.72 1.12
CA ARG A 245 -13.80 -13.85 0.31
C ARG A 245 -14.29 -14.61 -0.93
N PHE A 246 -15.58 -14.55 -1.17
CA PHE A 246 -16.18 -15.03 -2.41
C PHE A 246 -16.46 -13.85 -3.31
N CYS A 247 -16.18 -14.00 -4.60
CA CYS A 247 -16.66 -13.11 -5.64
C CYS A 247 -17.87 -13.78 -6.29
N GLU A 248 -19.00 -13.10 -6.28
CA GLU A 248 -20.24 -13.58 -6.89
C GLU A 248 -20.66 -12.61 -8.00
N THR A 249 -21.27 -13.14 -9.04
CA THR A 249 -21.84 -12.36 -10.12
C THR A 249 -23.25 -12.83 -10.44
N VAL A 250 -24.05 -11.97 -11.04
CA VAL A 250 -25.36 -12.33 -11.56
C VAL A 250 -25.22 -12.71 -13.04
N GLN A 251 -26.00 -13.68 -13.51
CA GLN A 251 -26.00 -14.10 -14.90
C GLN A 251 -26.94 -13.25 -15.76
N ASP A 252 -28.06 -12.83 -15.19
CA ASP A 252 -29.10 -12.03 -15.85
C ASP A 252 -29.56 -10.92 -14.92
N THR A 253 -30.23 -9.91 -15.49
CA THR A 253 -30.88 -8.85 -14.73
C THR A 253 -31.89 -9.42 -13.75
N SER A 254 -31.94 -8.93 -12.52
CA SER A 254 -32.84 -9.41 -11.49
C SER A 254 -34.30 -9.25 -11.92
N ALA A 255 -35.07 -10.34 -11.84
CA ALA A 255 -36.46 -10.35 -12.25
C ALA A 255 -37.39 -9.48 -11.38
N THR A 256 -36.98 -9.19 -10.17
CA THR A 256 -37.71 -8.38 -9.18
C THR A 256 -36.87 -7.24 -8.69
N LYS A 257 -37.52 -6.06 -8.52
CA LYS A 257 -36.88 -4.93 -7.85
C LYS A 257 -36.84 -5.19 -6.35
N CYS A 258 -35.64 -5.22 -5.77
CA CYS A 258 -35.45 -5.33 -4.34
C CYS A 258 -35.57 -3.96 -3.70
N TYR A 259 -36.30 -3.83 -2.61
CA TYR A 259 -36.41 -2.56 -1.90
C TYR A 259 -36.22 -2.74 -0.39
N ALA A 260 -35.67 -1.72 0.21
CA ALA A 260 -35.54 -1.61 1.66
C ALA A 260 -36.04 -0.25 2.15
N VAL A 261 -36.76 -0.27 3.26
CA VAL A 261 -37.36 0.92 3.86
C VAL A 261 -36.64 1.21 5.17
N THR A 262 -36.27 2.47 5.38
CA THR A 262 -35.65 2.89 6.63
C THR A 262 -36.60 2.70 7.83
N PRO A 263 -36.09 2.48 9.06
CA PRO A 263 -36.92 2.26 10.24
C PRO A 263 -37.97 3.37 10.51
N ASN A 264 -37.64 4.61 10.14
CA ASN A 264 -38.52 5.77 10.22
C ASN A 264 -39.55 5.84 9.08
N LYS A 265 -39.52 4.90 8.12
CA LYS A 265 -40.40 4.79 6.94
C LYS A 265 -40.42 6.02 6.03
N LYS A 266 -39.40 6.88 6.12
CA LYS A 266 -39.33 8.10 5.32
C LYS A 266 -38.57 7.91 4.01
N ASN A 267 -37.63 6.94 3.96
CA ASN A 267 -36.83 6.68 2.78
C ASN A 267 -36.96 5.22 2.36
N THR A 268 -37.02 5.02 1.05
CA THR A 268 -37.04 3.70 0.41
C THR A 268 -35.94 3.67 -0.62
N ILE A 269 -35.08 2.67 -0.57
CA ILE A 269 -34.05 2.41 -1.59
C ILE A 269 -34.51 1.19 -2.37
N THR A 270 -34.58 1.34 -3.69
CA THR A 270 -34.93 0.25 -4.61
C THR A 270 -33.71 -0.02 -5.50
N MET A 271 -33.34 -1.28 -5.63
CA MET A 271 -32.19 -1.71 -6.42
C MET A 271 -32.55 -2.83 -7.37
N VAL A 272 -31.85 -2.85 -8.51
CA VAL A 272 -31.85 -3.91 -9.51
C VAL A 272 -30.39 -4.35 -9.71
N ALA A 273 -30.15 -5.64 -9.79
CA ALA A 273 -28.81 -6.18 -10.07
C ALA A 273 -28.74 -6.58 -11.56
N GLU A 274 -27.68 -6.15 -12.22
CA GLU A 274 -27.41 -6.46 -13.63
C GLU A 274 -25.99 -7.00 -13.79
N PRO A 275 -25.74 -7.92 -14.75
CA PRO A 275 -24.38 -8.36 -15.04
C PRO A 275 -23.54 -7.22 -15.63
N LEU A 276 -22.24 -7.20 -15.31
CA LEU A 276 -21.29 -6.28 -15.94
C LEU A 276 -20.74 -6.88 -17.24
N ASP A 277 -20.43 -6.01 -18.20
CA ASP A 277 -19.74 -6.41 -19.42
C ASP A 277 -18.34 -6.97 -19.12
N ASP A 278 -17.90 -7.92 -19.94
CA ASP A 278 -16.60 -8.56 -19.81
C ASP A 278 -15.47 -7.54 -19.85
N GLY A 279 -14.57 -7.63 -18.90
CA GLY A 279 -13.38 -6.77 -18.81
C GLY A 279 -13.53 -5.53 -17.95
N ILE A 280 -14.75 -5.06 -17.64
CA ILE A 280 -14.95 -3.88 -16.76
C ILE A 280 -14.39 -4.14 -15.36
N ALA A 281 -14.67 -5.31 -14.80
CA ALA A 281 -14.16 -5.70 -13.50
C ALA A 281 -12.63 -5.63 -13.43
N GLN A 282 -11.94 -6.14 -14.45
CA GLN A 282 -10.48 -6.14 -14.54
C GLN A 282 -9.90 -4.73 -14.67
N ASP A 283 -10.57 -3.84 -15.40
CA ASP A 283 -10.13 -2.46 -15.54
C ASP A 283 -10.27 -1.66 -14.24
N ILE A 284 -11.32 -1.91 -13.47
CA ILE A 284 -11.50 -1.29 -12.15
C ILE A 284 -10.44 -1.82 -11.16
N GLU A 285 -10.26 -3.13 -11.10
CA GLU A 285 -9.29 -3.78 -10.20
C GLU A 285 -7.84 -3.40 -10.55
N SER A 286 -7.50 -3.27 -11.83
CA SER A 286 -6.18 -2.83 -12.27
C SER A 286 -5.92 -1.34 -12.05
N GLY A 287 -6.96 -0.57 -11.71
CA GLY A 287 -6.89 0.88 -11.53
C GLY A 287 -6.78 1.68 -12.83
N ALA A 288 -7.14 1.08 -13.98
CA ALA A 288 -7.22 1.79 -15.26
C ALA A 288 -8.26 2.89 -15.22
N VAL A 289 -9.34 2.69 -14.45
CA VAL A 289 -10.36 3.68 -14.13
C VAL A 289 -10.55 3.74 -12.61
N LYS A 290 -10.60 4.97 -12.06
CA LYS A 290 -10.79 5.20 -10.63
C LYS A 290 -12.01 6.07 -10.39
N ILE A 291 -12.70 5.82 -9.27
CA ILE A 291 -13.89 6.63 -8.91
C ILE A 291 -13.54 8.10 -8.64
N ARG A 292 -12.31 8.38 -8.21
CA ARG A 292 -11.81 9.74 -7.96
C ARG A 292 -11.36 10.46 -9.23
N ASP A 293 -11.31 9.78 -10.37
CA ASP A 293 -11.05 10.45 -11.65
C ASP A 293 -12.17 11.45 -11.97
N PRO A 294 -11.88 12.52 -12.72
CA PRO A 294 -12.92 13.45 -13.17
C PRO A 294 -14.04 12.70 -13.93
N VAL A 295 -15.29 12.97 -13.57
CA VAL A 295 -16.48 12.30 -14.16
C VAL A 295 -16.47 12.28 -15.70
N ARG A 296 -15.93 13.33 -16.31
CA ARG A 296 -15.78 13.40 -17.79
C ARG A 296 -14.79 12.37 -18.33
N LYS A 297 -13.71 12.09 -17.60
CA LYS A 297 -12.69 11.11 -18.00
C LYS A 297 -13.25 9.70 -17.86
N THR A 298 -13.88 9.41 -16.72
CA THR A 298 -14.54 8.13 -16.45
C THR A 298 -15.64 7.85 -17.48
N ALA A 299 -16.49 8.84 -17.77
CA ALA A 299 -17.56 8.68 -18.75
C ALA A 299 -17.03 8.38 -20.16
N LYS A 300 -15.99 9.10 -20.60
CA LYS A 300 -15.35 8.82 -21.90
C LYS A 300 -14.72 7.43 -21.95
N PHE A 301 -14.11 6.97 -20.87
CA PHE A 301 -13.52 5.64 -20.80
C PHE A 301 -14.59 4.54 -21.03
N PHE A 302 -15.75 4.64 -20.36
CA PHE A 302 -16.84 3.69 -20.54
C PHE A 302 -17.51 3.79 -21.92
N GLU A 303 -17.64 5.00 -22.47
CA GLU A 303 -18.18 5.22 -23.82
C GLU A 303 -17.26 4.62 -24.90
N GLU A 304 -15.96 4.96 -24.86
CA GLU A 304 -14.99 4.56 -25.89
C GLU A 304 -14.67 3.07 -25.88
N LYS A 305 -14.56 2.47 -24.69
CA LYS A 305 -14.13 1.08 -24.54
C LYS A 305 -15.28 0.07 -24.50
N TYR A 306 -16.39 0.44 -23.88
CA TYR A 306 -17.53 -0.46 -23.63
C TYR A 306 -18.82 -0.03 -24.33
N GLY A 307 -18.83 1.11 -24.99
CA GLY A 307 -20.00 1.61 -25.71
C GLY A 307 -21.16 2.04 -24.80
N TRP A 308 -20.90 2.33 -23.53
CA TRP A 308 -21.93 2.79 -22.61
C TRP A 308 -22.49 4.16 -23.03
N ASP A 309 -23.79 4.39 -22.74
CA ASP A 309 -24.35 5.72 -22.90
C ASP A 309 -23.65 6.71 -21.94
N LEU A 310 -23.37 7.91 -22.46
CA LEU A 310 -22.67 8.95 -21.73
C LEU A 310 -23.40 9.37 -20.44
N LEU A 311 -24.74 9.34 -20.45
CA LEU A 311 -25.54 9.68 -19.27
C LEU A 311 -25.43 8.55 -18.22
N ALA A 312 -25.52 7.30 -18.64
CA ALA A 312 -25.33 6.14 -17.78
C ALA A 312 -23.94 6.14 -17.13
N ALA A 313 -22.91 6.41 -17.91
CA ALA A 313 -21.55 6.50 -17.38
C ALA A 313 -21.33 7.67 -16.40
N ARG A 314 -22.09 8.76 -16.51
CA ARG A 314 -22.04 9.89 -15.58
C ARG A 314 -22.83 9.66 -14.29
N SER A 315 -23.78 8.74 -14.29
CA SER A 315 -24.60 8.39 -13.13
C SER A 315 -23.92 7.37 -12.20
N ILE A 316 -22.67 6.97 -12.46
CA ILE A 316 -21.90 6.11 -11.59
C ILE A 316 -21.57 6.87 -10.29
N TRP A 317 -22.03 6.30 -9.16
CA TRP A 317 -21.79 6.88 -7.83
C TRP A 317 -20.57 6.30 -7.15
N ALA A 318 -20.39 4.99 -7.24
CA ALA A 318 -19.31 4.32 -6.54
C ALA A 318 -18.88 3.02 -7.24
N PHE A 319 -17.65 2.65 -7.01
CA PHE A 319 -17.15 1.31 -7.19
C PHE A 319 -17.13 0.61 -5.83
N GLY A 320 -17.40 -0.67 -5.77
CA GLY A 320 -17.45 -1.40 -4.51
C GLY A 320 -16.89 -2.82 -4.62
N PRO A 321 -16.42 -3.38 -3.50
CA PRO A 321 -16.10 -2.75 -2.22
C PRO A 321 -14.81 -1.92 -2.29
N ASP A 322 -14.62 -1.03 -1.29
CA ASP A 322 -13.36 -0.29 -1.05
C ASP A 322 -12.86 0.59 -2.23
N GLU A 323 -13.73 1.18 -3.02
CA GLU A 323 -13.43 2.04 -4.19
C GLU A 323 -12.69 1.34 -5.37
N PHE A 324 -12.20 0.12 -5.17
CA PHE A 324 -11.44 -0.67 -6.15
C PHE A 324 -12.11 -1.98 -6.55
N GLY A 325 -13.20 -2.33 -5.91
CA GLY A 325 -13.92 -3.56 -6.18
C GLY A 325 -14.66 -3.53 -7.52
N PRO A 326 -14.94 -4.72 -8.11
CA PRO A 326 -15.49 -4.85 -9.45
C PRO A 326 -17.00 -4.58 -9.55
N ASN A 327 -17.62 -4.01 -8.53
CA ASN A 327 -19.04 -3.67 -8.58
C ASN A 327 -19.23 -2.19 -8.89
N ILE A 328 -20.26 -1.86 -9.66
CA ILE A 328 -20.64 -0.49 -9.98
C ILE A 328 -22.00 -0.20 -9.37
N LEU A 329 -22.07 0.87 -8.58
CA LEU A 329 -23.34 1.44 -8.13
C LEU A 329 -23.68 2.63 -9.04
N GLN A 330 -24.82 2.51 -9.73
CA GLN A 330 -25.30 3.52 -10.66
C GLN A 330 -26.62 4.12 -10.17
N ASP A 331 -26.79 5.42 -10.32
CA ASP A 331 -28.04 6.12 -10.03
C ASP A 331 -28.95 6.10 -11.28
N ASP A 332 -30.00 5.30 -11.22
CA ASP A 332 -31.04 5.21 -12.24
C ASP A 332 -32.38 5.81 -11.77
N THR A 333 -32.31 6.67 -10.74
CA THR A 333 -33.50 7.33 -10.17
C THR A 333 -34.08 8.33 -11.15
N LEU A 334 -35.38 8.25 -11.39
CA LEU A 334 -36.05 9.22 -12.25
C LEU A 334 -35.99 10.63 -11.66
N PRO A 335 -35.82 11.69 -12.46
CA PRO A 335 -35.76 13.07 -11.98
C PRO A 335 -36.99 13.54 -11.19
N SER A 336 -38.12 12.83 -11.35
CA SER A 336 -39.35 13.06 -10.59
C SER A 336 -39.38 12.43 -9.20
N GLU A 337 -38.53 11.43 -8.96
CA GLU A 337 -38.34 10.77 -7.69
C GLU A 337 -37.06 11.36 -7.08
N VAL A 338 -37.26 12.38 -6.26
CA VAL A 338 -36.17 13.24 -5.78
C VAL A 338 -35.09 12.44 -5.09
N SER A 339 -33.97 12.33 -5.72
CA SER A 339 -32.72 11.89 -5.12
C SER A 339 -32.14 13.03 -4.27
N TYR A 340 -32.52 13.12 -3.01
CA TYR A 340 -31.80 13.90 -2.00
C TYR A 340 -30.65 13.08 -1.39
N MET A 341 -29.89 12.41 -2.19
CA MET A 341 -28.58 11.94 -1.79
C MET A 341 -27.60 13.09 -2.00
N ILE A 342 -27.47 13.88 -0.95
CA ILE A 342 -26.56 15.00 -0.88
C ILE A 342 -25.15 14.50 -1.16
N ALA A 343 -24.54 15.10 -2.15
CA ALA A 343 -23.09 15.15 -2.29
C ALA A 343 -22.50 15.77 -1.00
N GLY A 344 -22.24 14.95 -0.01
CA GLY A 344 -21.84 15.38 1.34
C GLY A 344 -20.95 14.40 2.08
N SER A 345 -20.44 13.37 1.40
CA SER A 345 -19.37 12.54 1.90
C SER A 345 -18.49 12.12 0.72
N ARG A 346 -17.69 13.04 0.26
CA ARG A 346 -16.49 12.77 -0.52
C ARG A 346 -15.31 12.84 0.39
#